data_3bc84dec4897118e7a14741a81a73f3f
#
_entry.id   3bc84dec4897118e7a14741a81a73f3f
#
_cell.length_a   1.000
_cell.length_b   1.000
_cell.length_c   1.000
_cell.angle_alpha   90.00
_cell.angle_beta   90.00
_cell.angle_gamma   90.00
#
_symmetry.space_group_name_H-M   'P 1'
#
loop_
_entity.id
_entity.type
_entity.pdbx_description
1 polymer ?
#
loop_
_entity_poly.entity_id
_entity_poly.type
_entity_poly.pdbx_seq_one_letter_code
_entity_poly.pdbx_strand_id
1 'polypeptide(L)'
;MKKIFFSALCAFTFFSASAQSNFDIGRQTSVDAFSRRNTELYREGRTNTEKYEKAIGSAYTNEKFTLATISGVPEAVSVRYNAEADSFEVQNNETNAPADKKFFALPKQTEYSNIDFKNGTYKFRLLNYKDVNDKEVNGYLIEKFSKNDVVLYKKEKINYIKGRVAENSYAMDSPAKLVRAKDEFYLQLKSKQIVEFPKNKKKLIALFEDKKEAINTYLKTNDPSFSDENDMAKIAEFVSTL
;
A
#
# COMPACT_ATOMS: atom_id res chain seq x y z
N MET A 1 -33.71 -12.33 -88.60
CA MET A 1 -33.04 -13.30 -87.74
C MET A 1 -32.01 -12.57 -86.96
N LYS A 2 -32.34 -12.18 -85.68
CA LYS A 2 -31.45 -11.49 -84.79
C LYS A 2 -31.04 -12.46 -83.71
N LYS A 3 -29.74 -12.76 -83.62
CA LYS A 3 -29.15 -13.62 -82.59
C LYS A 3 -28.87 -12.77 -81.40
N ILE A 4 -29.51 -13.06 -80.24
CA ILE A 4 -29.26 -12.44 -78.94
C ILE A 4 -28.19 -13.27 -78.29
N PHE A 5 -27.02 -12.66 -78.07
CA PHE A 5 -25.95 -13.22 -77.20
C PHE A 5 -26.25 -12.93 -75.75
N PHE A 6 -26.49 -13.99 -74.99
CA PHE A 6 -26.58 -13.88 -73.48
C PHE A 6 -25.17 -14.01 -72.93
N SER A 7 -24.62 -12.90 -72.45
CA SER A 7 -23.36 -12.90 -71.73
C SER A 7 -23.63 -13.18 -70.27
N ALA A 8 -23.25 -14.34 -69.78
CA ALA A 8 -23.32 -14.71 -68.36
C ALA A 8 -22.16 -14.03 -67.62
N LEU A 9 -22.47 -13.03 -66.85
CA LEU A 9 -21.55 -12.34 -65.90
C LEU A 9 -21.44 -13.18 -64.65
N CYS A 10 -20.37 -13.99 -64.48
CA CYS A 10 -20.02 -14.65 -63.25
C CYS A 10 -19.50 -13.62 -62.27
N ALA A 11 -20.35 -13.22 -61.33
CA ALA A 11 -19.93 -12.45 -60.18
C ALA A 11 -19.17 -13.36 -59.21
N PHE A 12 -17.85 -13.28 -59.20
CA PHE A 12 -17.02 -13.84 -58.13
C PHE A 12 -17.16 -12.99 -56.91
N THR A 13 -17.98 -13.41 -55.95
CA THR A 13 -17.99 -12.86 -54.59
C THR A 13 -16.76 -13.35 -53.84
N PHE A 14 -15.77 -12.51 -53.73
CA PHE A 14 -14.68 -12.73 -52.78
C PHE A 14 -15.26 -12.63 -51.38
N PHE A 15 -15.52 -13.77 -50.75
CA PHE A 15 -15.66 -13.84 -49.31
C PHE A 15 -14.28 -13.57 -48.70
N SER A 16 -14.02 -12.33 -48.33
CA SER A 16 -12.94 -12.00 -47.42
C SER A 16 -13.30 -12.63 -46.08
N ALA A 17 -12.84 -13.83 -45.82
CA ALA A 17 -12.79 -14.39 -44.47
C ALA A 17 -11.83 -13.51 -43.70
N SER A 18 -12.35 -12.48 -43.02
CA SER A 18 -11.64 -11.82 -41.95
C SER A 18 -11.46 -12.89 -40.87
N ALA A 19 -10.34 -13.59 -40.92
CA ALA A 19 -9.83 -14.28 -39.76
C ALA A 19 -9.56 -13.17 -38.72
N GLN A 20 -10.59 -12.79 -37.99
CA GLN A 20 -10.40 -12.15 -36.70
C GLN A 20 -9.68 -13.19 -35.85
N SER A 21 -8.35 -13.18 -35.91
CA SER A 21 -7.58 -13.65 -34.82
C SER A 21 -8.06 -12.79 -33.64
N ASN A 22 -8.89 -13.37 -32.79
CA ASN A 22 -9.06 -12.92 -31.44
C ASN A 22 -7.69 -13.08 -30.77
N PHE A 23 -6.76 -12.25 -31.22
CA PHE A 23 -5.57 -11.99 -30.46
C PHE A 23 -6.11 -11.31 -29.21
N ASP A 24 -6.13 -12.10 -28.15
CA ASP A 24 -6.54 -11.68 -26.81
C ASP A 24 -5.49 -10.67 -26.31
N ILE A 25 -5.38 -9.53 -27.01
CA ILE A 25 -4.55 -8.37 -26.67
C ILE A 25 -5.09 -7.70 -25.38
N GLY A 26 -6.26 -8.13 -24.91
CA GLY A 26 -6.99 -7.52 -23.80
C GLY A 26 -6.59 -8.03 -22.42
N ARG A 27 -5.75 -9.05 -22.29
CA ARG A 27 -5.28 -9.56 -20.99
C ARG A 27 -3.77 -9.50 -20.85
N GLN A 28 -3.17 -8.45 -21.30
CA GLN A 28 -1.93 -8.04 -20.70
C GLN A 28 -2.33 -7.56 -19.29
N THR A 29 -2.08 -8.40 -18.28
CA THR A 29 -2.46 -8.09 -16.92
C THR A 29 -1.92 -6.72 -16.56
N SER A 30 -2.64 -5.97 -15.73
CA SER A 30 -2.18 -4.67 -15.21
C SER A 30 -0.77 -4.76 -14.62
N VAL A 31 -0.38 -5.94 -14.13
CA VAL A 31 0.96 -6.30 -13.67
C VAL A 31 1.99 -6.23 -14.78
N ASP A 32 1.70 -6.72 -16.01
CA ASP A 32 2.62 -6.65 -17.14
C ASP A 32 2.81 -5.22 -17.64
N ALA A 33 1.75 -4.42 -17.62
CA ALA A 33 1.83 -3.00 -17.92
C ALA A 33 2.68 -2.24 -16.90
N PHE A 34 2.56 -2.58 -15.62
CA PHE A 34 3.41 -2.08 -14.54
C PHE A 34 4.86 -2.51 -14.72
N SER A 35 5.11 -3.78 -14.99
CA SER A 35 6.46 -4.31 -15.11
C SER A 35 7.23 -3.69 -16.27
N ARG A 36 6.59 -3.49 -17.42
CA ARG A 36 7.22 -2.87 -18.59
C ARG A 36 7.52 -1.39 -18.41
N ARG A 37 6.65 -0.65 -17.69
CA ARG A 37 6.81 0.79 -17.43
C ARG A 37 7.88 1.07 -16.38
N ASN A 38 8.19 0.09 -15.52
CA ASN A 38 8.98 0.28 -14.31
C ASN A 38 10.15 -0.70 -14.20
N THR A 39 10.85 -1.00 -15.31
CA THR A 39 12.03 -1.89 -15.32
C THR A 39 13.09 -1.47 -14.28
N GLU A 40 13.20 -0.17 -13.97
CA GLU A 40 14.11 0.34 -12.93
C GLU A 40 13.66 -0.05 -11.52
N LEU A 41 12.35 -0.12 -11.27
CA LEU A 41 11.80 -0.52 -9.96
C LEU A 41 12.05 -1.99 -9.64
N TYR A 42 12.21 -2.84 -10.66
CA TYR A 42 12.71 -4.20 -10.45
C TYR A 42 14.12 -4.21 -9.86
N ARG A 43 14.96 -3.25 -10.23
CA ARG A 43 16.32 -3.11 -9.66
C ARG A 43 16.28 -2.66 -8.22
N GLU A 44 15.42 -1.71 -7.87
CA GLU A 44 15.26 -1.22 -6.49
C GLU A 44 14.64 -2.29 -5.58
N GLY A 45 13.62 -3.02 -6.04
CA GLY A 45 13.04 -4.14 -5.32
C GLY A 45 14.10 -5.22 -5.00
N ARG A 46 15.00 -5.51 -5.95
CA ARG A 46 16.08 -6.48 -5.78
C ARG A 46 17.13 -6.04 -4.76
N THR A 47 17.54 -4.77 -4.80
CA THR A 47 18.50 -4.23 -3.83
C THR A 47 17.98 -4.21 -2.40
N ASN A 48 16.68 -4.08 -2.21
CA ASN A 48 16.07 -4.10 -0.88
C ASN A 48 15.96 -5.52 -0.29
N THR A 49 15.82 -6.56 -1.12
CA THR A 49 15.77 -7.95 -0.60
C THR A 49 17.13 -8.51 -0.22
N GLU A 50 18.19 -8.18 -0.93
CA GLU A 50 19.56 -8.66 -0.64
C GLU A 50 20.01 -8.30 0.79
N LYS A 51 19.64 -7.09 1.30
CA LYS A 51 20.00 -6.70 2.68
C LYS A 51 19.31 -7.55 3.75
N TYR A 52 18.20 -8.22 3.41
CA TYR A 52 17.44 -9.04 4.35
C TYR A 52 17.86 -10.51 4.38
N GLU A 53 18.56 -11.02 3.35
CA GLU A 53 18.89 -12.44 3.23
C GLU A 53 19.67 -13.01 4.42
N LYS A 54 20.48 -12.17 5.07
CA LYS A 54 21.28 -12.55 6.25
C LYS A 54 20.75 -11.99 7.56
N ALA A 55 19.60 -11.31 7.52
CA ALA A 55 19.00 -10.71 8.72
C ALA A 55 18.06 -11.71 9.41
N ILE A 56 18.09 -11.72 10.73
CA ILE A 56 17.13 -12.47 11.55
C ILE A 56 15.85 -11.67 11.65
N GLY A 57 14.69 -12.28 11.35
CA GLY A 57 13.38 -11.65 11.36
C GLY A 57 12.86 -11.38 9.95
N SER A 58 11.79 -10.60 9.86
CA SER A 58 11.09 -10.31 8.59
C SER A 58 10.89 -8.81 8.42
N ALA A 59 11.02 -8.31 7.18
CA ALA A 59 10.70 -6.94 6.80
C ALA A 59 9.18 -6.71 6.64
N TYR A 60 8.39 -7.77 6.71
CA TYR A 60 6.96 -7.77 6.45
C TYR A 60 6.17 -8.03 7.73
N THR A 61 5.07 -7.34 7.91
CA THR A 61 4.08 -7.69 8.95
C THR A 61 3.33 -8.97 8.56
N ASN A 62 3.11 -9.16 7.25
CA ASN A 62 2.59 -10.39 6.66
C ASN A 62 3.42 -10.73 5.42
N GLU A 63 4.10 -11.87 5.43
CA GLU A 63 4.97 -12.30 4.33
C GLU A 63 4.18 -12.77 3.10
N LYS A 64 2.91 -13.13 3.28
CA LYS A 64 2.08 -13.66 2.21
C LYS A 64 1.56 -12.53 1.32
N PHE A 65 1.67 -12.75 0.01
CA PHE A 65 0.97 -11.91 -0.96
C PHE A 65 -0.54 -12.07 -0.79
N THR A 66 -1.25 -10.96 -0.77
CA THR A 66 -2.71 -10.90 -0.58
C THR A 66 -3.32 -10.07 -1.70
N LEU A 67 -4.45 -10.53 -2.23
CA LEU A 67 -5.15 -9.84 -3.31
C LEU A 67 -5.69 -8.48 -2.83
N ALA A 68 -5.37 -7.42 -3.58
CA ALA A 68 -5.79 -6.06 -3.29
C ALA A 68 -6.18 -5.31 -4.56
N THR A 69 -7.04 -4.31 -4.42
CA THR A 69 -7.25 -3.28 -5.43
C THR A 69 -6.32 -2.12 -5.17
N ILE A 70 -5.74 -1.57 -6.23
CA ILE A 70 -4.86 -0.39 -6.19
C ILE A 70 -5.51 0.68 -7.06
N SER A 71 -5.61 1.93 -6.57
CA SER A 71 -6.06 3.04 -7.42
C SER A 71 -5.17 3.13 -8.66
N GLY A 72 -5.75 3.49 -9.82
CA GLY A 72 -5.02 3.52 -11.11
C GLY A 72 -4.71 2.16 -11.72
N VAL A 73 -5.02 1.05 -11.04
CA VAL A 73 -4.84 -0.32 -11.56
C VAL A 73 -6.21 -0.95 -11.79
N PRO A 74 -6.59 -1.30 -13.03
CA PRO A 74 -7.95 -1.79 -13.34
C PRO A 74 -8.30 -3.10 -12.65
N GLU A 75 -7.31 -4.00 -12.48
CA GLU A 75 -7.50 -5.33 -11.93
C GLU A 75 -6.92 -5.44 -10.51
N ALA A 76 -7.49 -6.34 -9.71
CA ALA A 76 -6.90 -6.68 -8.42
C ALA A 76 -5.61 -7.47 -8.62
N VAL A 77 -4.58 -7.12 -7.86
CA VAL A 77 -3.25 -7.72 -7.92
C VAL A 77 -2.82 -8.25 -6.54
N SER A 78 -1.96 -9.25 -6.52
CA SER A 78 -1.39 -9.77 -5.28
C SER A 78 -0.26 -8.88 -4.79
N VAL A 79 -0.39 -8.35 -3.57
CA VAL A 79 0.57 -7.44 -2.97
C VAL A 79 0.97 -7.88 -1.56
N ARG A 80 2.12 -7.42 -1.09
CA ARG A 80 2.51 -7.45 0.32
C ARG A 80 3.18 -6.14 0.72
N TYR A 81 3.03 -5.77 1.99
CA TYR A 81 3.60 -4.55 2.52
C TYR A 81 4.92 -4.83 3.23
N ASN A 82 5.99 -4.20 2.75
CA ASN A 82 7.29 -4.16 3.39
C ASN A 82 7.31 -2.98 4.39
N ALA A 83 7.17 -3.30 5.68
CA ALA A 83 7.07 -2.30 6.74
C ALA A 83 8.43 -1.68 7.12
N GLU A 84 9.56 -2.28 6.70
CA GLU A 84 10.89 -1.70 6.88
C GLU A 84 11.17 -0.64 5.81
N ALA A 85 10.87 -0.96 4.55
CA ALA A 85 11.07 -0.04 3.43
C ALA A 85 9.91 0.95 3.23
N ASP A 86 8.79 0.77 3.95
CA ASP A 86 7.53 1.49 3.72
C ASP A 86 7.09 1.43 2.26
N SER A 87 7.06 0.27 1.67
CA SER A 87 6.74 0.06 0.26
C SER A 87 5.87 -1.16 0.05
N PHE A 88 5.09 -1.15 -1.04
CA PHE A 88 4.38 -2.34 -1.49
C PHE A 88 5.20 -3.08 -2.53
N GLU A 89 5.15 -4.39 -2.45
CA GLU A 89 5.63 -5.31 -3.47
C GLU A 89 4.43 -5.94 -4.17
N VAL A 90 4.45 -5.90 -5.50
CA VAL A 90 3.43 -6.49 -6.37
C VAL A 90 3.99 -7.79 -6.94
N GLN A 91 3.24 -8.88 -6.78
CA GLN A 91 3.64 -10.19 -7.30
C GLN A 91 3.61 -10.20 -8.83
N ASN A 92 4.68 -10.68 -9.44
CA ASN A 92 4.71 -10.98 -10.87
C ASN A 92 4.07 -12.36 -11.11
N ASN A 93 3.00 -12.40 -11.91
CA ASN A 93 2.27 -13.63 -12.22
C ASN A 93 2.80 -14.36 -13.47
N GLU A 94 3.88 -13.89 -14.10
CA GLU A 94 4.50 -14.59 -15.21
C GLU A 94 4.98 -15.99 -14.78
N THR A 95 4.50 -17.02 -15.47
CA THR A 95 4.73 -18.43 -15.10
C THR A 95 6.21 -18.81 -15.07
N ASN A 96 7.04 -18.13 -15.86
CA ASN A 96 8.48 -18.39 -15.99
C ASN A 96 9.34 -17.23 -15.47
N ALA A 97 8.82 -16.35 -14.63
CA ALA A 97 9.61 -15.25 -14.10
C ALA A 97 10.82 -15.78 -13.31
N PRO A 98 12.04 -15.31 -13.61
CA PRO A 98 13.23 -15.62 -12.84
C PRO A 98 13.01 -15.30 -11.35
N ALA A 99 13.75 -15.97 -10.46
CA ALA A 99 13.58 -15.82 -9.02
C ALA A 99 13.73 -14.36 -8.54
N ASP A 100 14.58 -13.59 -9.21
CA ASP A 100 14.84 -12.17 -8.97
C ASP A 100 13.76 -11.23 -9.55
N LYS A 101 12.80 -11.77 -10.33
CA LYS A 101 11.70 -11.02 -10.96
C LYS A 101 10.32 -11.48 -10.50
N LYS A 102 10.23 -12.17 -9.37
CA LYS A 102 8.95 -12.66 -8.82
C LYS A 102 8.03 -11.56 -8.30
N PHE A 103 8.57 -10.42 -8.01
CA PHE A 103 7.81 -9.24 -7.58
C PHE A 103 8.58 -7.95 -7.91
N PHE A 104 7.89 -6.82 -7.85
CA PHE A 104 8.47 -5.48 -8.03
C PHE A 104 7.88 -4.51 -7.01
N ALA A 105 8.62 -3.44 -6.71
CA ALA A 105 8.14 -2.41 -5.80
C ALA A 105 7.11 -1.51 -6.49
N LEU A 106 5.99 -1.22 -5.81
CA LEU A 106 5.00 -0.27 -6.27
C LEU A 106 5.54 1.16 -6.10
N PRO A 107 5.54 2.00 -7.16
CA PRO A 107 5.96 3.38 -7.03
C PRO A 107 5.10 4.17 -6.06
N LYS A 108 5.71 5.03 -5.23
CA LYS A 108 4.98 5.98 -4.37
C LYS A 108 4.49 7.17 -5.19
N GLN A 109 3.41 6.98 -5.94
CA GLN A 109 2.78 7.99 -6.79
C GLN A 109 1.31 8.14 -6.41
N THR A 110 0.76 9.34 -6.60
CA THR A 110 -0.64 9.66 -6.28
C THR A 110 -1.63 8.73 -7.00
N GLU A 111 -1.29 8.30 -8.21
CA GLU A 111 -2.07 7.34 -8.99
C GLU A 111 -2.30 6.03 -8.22
N TYR A 112 -1.32 5.57 -7.41
CA TYR A 112 -1.35 4.30 -6.66
C TYR A 112 -1.52 4.52 -5.16
N SER A 113 -2.18 5.61 -4.76
CA SER A 113 -2.23 6.04 -3.37
C SER A 113 -3.16 5.22 -2.48
N ASN A 114 -4.16 4.52 -3.05
CA ASN A 114 -5.10 3.72 -2.27
C ASN A 114 -4.92 2.23 -2.58
N ILE A 115 -4.70 1.44 -1.53
CA ILE A 115 -4.52 0.00 -1.63
C ILE A 115 -5.47 -0.66 -0.64
N ASP A 116 -6.50 -1.31 -1.14
CA ASP A 116 -7.53 -1.95 -0.32
C ASP A 116 -7.46 -3.47 -0.50
N PHE A 117 -7.18 -4.19 0.58
CA PHE A 117 -7.11 -5.64 0.58
C PHE A 117 -8.51 -6.23 0.41
N LYS A 118 -8.65 -7.17 -0.52
CA LYS A 118 -9.95 -7.80 -0.83
C LYS A 118 -10.57 -8.57 0.33
N ASN A 119 -9.76 -9.04 1.26
CA ASN A 119 -10.23 -9.68 2.49
C ASN A 119 -10.71 -8.69 3.56
N GLY A 120 -10.67 -7.38 3.28
CA GLY A 120 -11.13 -6.33 4.19
C GLY A 120 -10.22 -6.04 5.39
N THR A 121 -9.08 -6.73 5.52
CA THR A 121 -8.20 -6.59 6.69
C THR A 121 -7.49 -5.25 6.74
N TYR A 122 -7.10 -4.71 5.58
CA TYR A 122 -6.30 -3.50 5.50
C TYR A 122 -6.78 -2.57 4.38
N LYS A 123 -6.76 -1.27 4.70
CA LYS A 123 -6.90 -0.18 3.74
C LYS A 123 -5.71 0.76 3.92
N PHE A 124 -4.79 0.74 2.98
CA PHE A 124 -3.62 1.60 2.99
C PHE A 124 -3.84 2.86 2.17
N ARG A 125 -3.29 3.97 2.68
CA ARG A 125 -3.32 5.28 2.02
C ARG A 125 -1.91 5.83 1.95
N LEU A 126 -1.44 6.20 0.76
CA LEU A 126 -0.17 6.92 0.58
C LEU A 126 -0.43 8.40 0.84
N LEU A 127 0.15 8.94 1.88
CA LEU A 127 -0.14 10.29 2.37
C LEU A 127 1.16 11.04 2.67
N ASN A 128 1.08 12.37 2.56
CA ASN A 128 2.11 13.26 3.08
C ASN A 128 1.72 13.65 4.51
N TYR A 129 2.61 13.41 5.46
CA TYR A 129 2.38 13.73 6.86
C TYR A 129 3.71 14.00 7.57
N LYS A 130 3.66 14.53 8.79
CA LYS A 130 4.83 14.61 9.66
C LYS A 130 4.90 13.40 10.56
N ASP A 131 6.06 12.76 10.61
CA ASP A 131 6.30 11.63 11.50
C ASP A 131 6.43 12.08 12.96
N VAL A 132 6.62 11.12 13.88
CA VAL A 132 6.78 11.39 15.31
C VAL A 132 8.01 12.24 15.67
N ASN A 133 8.92 12.47 14.74
CA ASN A 133 10.10 13.33 14.84
C ASN A 133 9.90 14.68 14.13
N ASP A 134 8.68 15.02 13.74
CA ASP A 134 8.30 16.25 13.01
C ASP A 134 8.91 16.36 11.60
N LYS A 135 9.35 15.22 11.03
CA LYS A 135 9.90 15.14 9.67
C LYS A 135 8.78 14.89 8.67
N GLU A 136 8.75 15.66 7.58
CA GLU A 136 7.84 15.42 6.46
C GLU A 136 8.21 14.12 5.74
N VAL A 137 7.21 13.26 5.59
CA VAL A 137 7.33 11.96 4.93
C VAL A 137 6.16 11.72 3.97
N ASN A 138 6.45 11.07 2.85
CA ASN A 138 5.44 10.47 1.99
C ASN A 138 5.43 8.97 2.27
N GLY A 139 4.39 8.47 2.94
CA GLY A 139 4.36 7.12 3.45
C GLY A 139 2.97 6.50 3.49
N TYR A 140 2.94 5.18 3.60
CA TYR A 140 1.70 4.43 3.71
C TYR A 140 1.21 4.39 5.16
N LEU A 141 -0.06 4.76 5.35
CA LEU A 141 -0.79 4.65 6.61
C LEU A 141 -1.98 3.70 6.43
N ILE A 142 -2.28 2.92 7.46
CA ILE A 142 -3.43 2.01 7.50
C ILE A 142 -4.63 2.76 8.08
N GLU A 143 -5.72 2.87 7.32
CA GLU A 143 -6.97 3.45 7.78
C GLU A 143 -7.67 2.49 8.75
N LYS A 144 -7.86 2.94 10.00
CA LYS A 144 -8.50 2.16 11.07
C LYS A 144 -9.93 2.62 11.35
N PHE A 145 -10.19 3.90 11.18
CA PHE A 145 -11.51 4.52 11.34
C PHE A 145 -11.61 5.73 10.39
N SER A 146 -12.80 5.95 9.82
CA SER A 146 -13.06 7.12 8.96
C SER A 146 -14.53 7.54 9.08
N LYS A 147 -14.77 8.80 9.47
CA LYS A 147 -16.11 9.43 9.54
C LYS A 147 -15.99 10.95 9.53
N ASN A 148 -16.83 11.62 8.75
CA ASN A 148 -16.91 13.08 8.71
C ASN A 148 -15.53 13.78 8.52
N ASP A 149 -14.71 13.26 7.60
CA ASP A 149 -13.35 13.75 7.31
C ASP A 149 -12.33 13.58 8.43
N VAL A 150 -12.71 13.00 9.56
CA VAL A 150 -11.79 12.57 10.62
C VAL A 150 -11.40 11.11 10.35
N VAL A 151 -10.10 10.85 10.31
CA VAL A 151 -9.57 9.50 10.06
C VAL A 151 -8.51 9.15 11.09
N LEU A 152 -8.64 7.98 11.70
CA LEU A 152 -7.57 7.37 12.49
C LEU A 152 -6.72 6.50 11.59
N TYR A 153 -5.44 6.77 11.56
CA TYR A 153 -4.44 5.98 10.86
C TYR A 153 -3.50 5.29 11.82
N LYS A 154 -3.00 4.14 11.38
CA LYS A 154 -1.95 3.35 12.03
C LYS A 154 -0.76 3.20 11.09
N LYS A 155 0.46 3.35 11.61
CA LYS A 155 1.71 3.05 10.93
C LYS A 155 2.35 1.83 11.58
N GLU A 156 2.49 0.76 10.82
CA GLU A 156 3.32 -0.38 11.21
C GLU A 156 4.74 -0.15 10.73
N LYS A 157 5.73 -0.49 11.57
CA LYS A 157 7.14 -0.23 11.29
C LYS A 157 8.02 -1.38 11.73
N ILE A 158 8.98 -1.72 10.90
CA ILE A 158 10.04 -2.67 11.20
C ILE A 158 11.38 -1.94 11.05
N ASN A 159 12.25 -2.09 12.03
CA ASN A 159 13.57 -1.48 12.02
C ASN A 159 14.62 -2.51 11.60
N TYR A 160 15.46 -2.15 10.64
CA TYR A 160 16.66 -2.90 10.32
C TYR A 160 17.81 -2.48 11.25
N ILE A 161 18.31 -3.43 12.01
CA ILE A 161 19.48 -3.26 12.88
C ILE A 161 20.65 -3.94 12.19
N LYS A 162 21.65 -3.15 11.79
CA LYS A 162 22.84 -3.65 11.10
C LYS A 162 23.60 -4.64 12.00
N GLY A 163 24.02 -5.76 11.43
CA GLY A 163 24.92 -6.70 12.08
C GLY A 163 26.30 -6.09 12.34
N ARG A 164 27.00 -6.67 13.29
CA ARG A 164 28.38 -6.29 13.64
C ARG A 164 29.28 -7.51 13.53
N VAL A 165 30.40 -7.36 12.84
CA VAL A 165 31.48 -8.34 12.80
C VAL A 165 32.36 -8.10 14.02
N ALA A 166 32.79 -9.17 14.68
CA ALA A 166 33.72 -9.11 15.82
C ALA A 166 35.05 -8.46 15.41
N GLU A 167 35.45 -7.44 16.18
CA GLU A 167 36.73 -6.75 15.92
C GLU A 167 37.95 -7.51 16.47
N ASN A 168 37.72 -8.50 17.36
CA ASN A 168 38.77 -9.32 17.99
C ASN A 168 38.21 -10.68 18.40
N SER A 169 39.09 -11.60 18.79
CA SER A 169 38.77 -12.98 19.18
C SER A 169 37.90 -13.13 20.43
N TYR A 170 37.67 -12.06 21.19
CA TYR A 170 36.85 -12.07 22.41
C TYR A 170 35.44 -11.56 22.14
N ALA A 171 35.17 -10.91 21.01
CA ALA A 171 33.86 -10.47 20.61
C ALA A 171 33.19 -11.51 19.71
N MET A 172 31.86 -11.60 19.80
CA MET A 172 31.07 -12.44 18.90
C MET A 172 30.46 -11.62 17.79
N ASP A 173 30.35 -12.20 16.60
CA ASP A 173 29.55 -11.63 15.52
C ASP A 173 28.10 -11.48 15.94
N SER A 174 27.50 -10.37 15.57
CA SER A 174 26.06 -10.16 15.74
C SER A 174 25.41 -10.03 14.37
N PRO A 175 24.52 -10.95 14.00
CA PRO A 175 23.84 -10.87 12.71
C PRO A 175 22.93 -9.64 12.65
N ALA A 176 22.63 -9.17 11.43
CA ALA A 176 21.64 -8.16 11.22
C ALA A 176 20.25 -8.66 11.68
N LYS A 177 19.40 -7.76 12.14
CA LYS A 177 18.06 -8.08 12.67
C LYS A 177 17.00 -7.14 12.10
N LEU A 178 15.83 -7.70 11.87
CA LEU A 178 14.60 -6.98 11.55
C LEU A 178 13.68 -7.08 12.77
N VAL A 179 13.43 -5.95 13.43
CA VAL A 179 12.72 -5.91 14.71
C VAL A 179 11.48 -5.03 14.55
N ARG A 180 10.30 -5.59 14.88
CA ARG A 180 9.06 -4.82 14.90
C ARG A 180 9.15 -3.70 15.92
N ALA A 181 8.92 -2.46 15.47
CA ALA A 181 8.78 -1.30 16.34
C ALA A 181 7.35 -1.22 16.91
N LYS A 182 7.16 -0.33 17.88
CA LYS A 182 5.82 0.02 18.35
C LYS A 182 5.07 0.71 17.22
N ASP A 183 3.78 0.36 17.05
CA ASP A 183 2.91 1.00 16.08
C ASP A 183 2.72 2.48 16.42
N GLU A 184 2.74 3.34 15.40
CA GLU A 184 2.51 4.78 15.52
C GLU A 184 1.08 5.08 15.04
N PHE A 185 0.42 6.02 15.71
CA PHE A 185 -0.95 6.40 15.34
C PHE A 185 -1.03 7.86 14.99
N TYR A 186 -1.88 8.18 14.01
CA TYR A 186 -2.09 9.52 13.49
C TYR A 186 -3.58 9.81 13.36
N LEU A 187 -3.94 11.08 13.55
CA LEU A 187 -5.30 11.57 13.43
C LEU A 187 -5.36 12.60 12.29
N GLN A 188 -6.15 12.32 11.26
CA GLN A 188 -6.52 13.33 10.28
C GLN A 188 -7.68 14.15 10.83
N LEU A 189 -7.52 15.46 10.86
CA LEU A 189 -8.55 16.42 11.26
C LEU A 189 -9.45 16.76 10.09
N LYS A 190 -10.61 17.37 10.35
CA LYS A 190 -11.53 17.89 9.33
C LYS A 190 -10.84 18.87 8.35
N SER A 191 -9.80 19.56 8.79
CA SER A 191 -8.93 20.41 7.96
C SER A 191 -8.04 19.65 6.97
N LYS A 192 -8.10 18.32 6.96
CA LYS A 192 -7.22 17.40 6.23
C LYS A 192 -5.77 17.35 6.74
N GLN A 193 -5.44 18.11 7.78
CA GLN A 193 -4.15 17.99 8.43
C GLN A 193 -4.03 16.65 9.16
N ILE A 194 -2.89 15.99 9.03
CA ILE A 194 -2.57 14.74 9.72
C ILE A 194 -1.55 15.05 10.81
N VAL A 195 -1.89 14.70 12.05
CA VAL A 195 -1.06 14.93 13.24
C VAL A 195 -0.83 13.61 13.98
N GLU A 196 0.23 13.51 14.77
CA GLU A 196 0.41 12.37 15.68
C GLU A 196 -0.81 12.27 16.61
N PHE A 197 -1.34 11.05 16.80
CA PHE A 197 -2.47 10.83 17.69
C PHE A 197 -2.11 11.29 19.12
N PRO A 198 -2.97 12.07 19.78
CA PRO A 198 -2.68 12.61 21.12
C PRO A 198 -2.36 11.51 22.13
N LYS A 199 -1.22 11.60 22.81
CA LYS A 199 -0.79 10.61 23.79
C LYS A 199 -1.50 10.73 25.16
N ASN A 200 -2.27 11.80 25.37
CA ASN A 200 -2.99 12.04 26.61
C ASN A 200 -4.08 13.13 26.43
N LYS A 201 -4.92 13.25 27.45
CA LYS A 201 -6.00 14.23 27.53
C LYS A 201 -5.55 15.67 27.25
N LYS A 202 -4.40 16.10 27.80
CA LYS A 202 -3.91 17.48 27.62
C LYS A 202 -3.63 17.78 26.15
N LYS A 203 -2.98 16.84 25.45
CA LYS A 203 -2.69 16.97 24.01
C LYS A 203 -3.95 16.93 23.16
N LEU A 204 -4.94 16.10 23.50
CA LEU A 204 -6.22 16.07 22.80
C LEU A 204 -6.97 17.40 22.93
N ILE A 205 -7.04 17.97 24.12
CA ILE A 205 -7.67 19.27 24.38
C ILE A 205 -6.96 20.38 23.58
N ALA A 206 -5.62 20.35 23.53
CA ALA A 206 -4.85 21.35 22.78
C ALA A 206 -5.09 21.33 21.27
N LEU A 207 -5.51 20.20 20.71
CA LEU A 207 -5.92 20.11 19.29
C LEU A 207 -7.33 20.68 19.01
N PHE A 208 -8.19 20.81 20.04
CA PHE A 208 -9.57 21.21 19.93
C PHE A 208 -9.94 22.16 21.08
N GLU A 209 -9.22 23.28 21.19
CA GLU A 209 -9.35 24.22 22.31
C GLU A 209 -10.77 24.77 22.46
N ASP A 210 -11.45 25.03 21.34
CA ASP A 210 -12.84 25.51 21.30
C ASP A 210 -13.88 24.45 21.75
N LYS A 211 -13.49 23.18 21.85
CA LYS A 211 -14.34 22.03 22.26
C LYS A 211 -13.91 21.41 23.60
N LYS A 212 -13.11 22.12 24.38
CA LYS A 212 -12.52 21.64 25.63
C LYS A 212 -13.55 21.04 26.61
N GLU A 213 -14.70 21.65 26.77
CA GLU A 213 -15.74 21.16 27.70
C GLU A 213 -16.34 19.82 27.25
N ALA A 214 -16.68 19.72 25.96
CA ALA A 214 -17.22 18.48 25.37
C ALA A 214 -16.21 17.33 25.51
N ILE A 215 -14.93 17.59 25.20
CA ILE A 215 -13.84 16.60 25.34
C ILE A 215 -13.68 16.18 26.80
N ASN A 216 -13.68 17.14 27.76
CA ASN A 216 -13.55 16.80 29.16
C ASN A 216 -14.71 15.93 29.65
N THR A 217 -15.93 16.23 29.24
CA THR A 217 -17.12 15.43 29.57
C THR A 217 -17.02 14.03 28.99
N TYR A 218 -16.68 13.91 27.71
CA TYR A 218 -16.50 12.60 27.06
C TYR A 218 -15.44 11.73 27.75
N LEU A 219 -14.25 12.30 28.01
CA LEU A 219 -13.14 11.57 28.65
C LEU A 219 -13.46 11.17 30.09
N LYS A 220 -14.19 12.02 30.82
CA LYS A 220 -14.61 11.70 32.22
C LYS A 220 -15.64 10.56 32.25
N THR A 221 -16.53 10.51 31.26
CA THR A 221 -17.61 9.51 31.21
C THR A 221 -17.12 8.17 30.71
N ASN A 222 -16.21 8.14 29.71
CA ASN A 222 -15.81 6.92 29.01
C ASN A 222 -14.43 6.39 29.42
N ASP A 223 -13.59 7.22 30.05
CA ASP A 223 -12.21 6.90 30.50
C ASP A 223 -11.39 6.10 29.46
N PRO A 224 -11.33 6.54 28.18
CA PRO A 224 -10.67 5.77 27.12
C PRO A 224 -9.14 5.80 27.25
N SER A 225 -8.50 4.68 26.93
CA SER A 225 -7.05 4.57 26.86
C SER A 225 -6.49 5.25 25.60
N PHE A 226 -5.46 6.09 25.76
CA PHE A 226 -4.73 6.70 24.64
C PHE A 226 -3.66 5.77 24.03
N SER A 227 -3.61 4.51 24.45
CA SER A 227 -2.67 3.50 23.95
C SER A 227 -3.36 2.23 23.41
N ASP A 228 -4.67 2.11 23.56
CA ASP A 228 -5.48 1.03 22.99
C ASP A 228 -6.08 1.46 21.66
N GLU A 229 -5.92 0.63 20.61
CA GLU A 229 -6.36 0.96 19.26
C GLU A 229 -7.88 1.15 19.16
N ASN A 230 -8.67 0.35 19.89
CA ASN A 230 -10.12 0.45 19.88
C ASN A 230 -10.60 1.74 20.58
N ASP A 231 -9.97 2.10 21.67
CA ASP A 231 -10.31 3.33 22.40
C ASP A 231 -9.87 4.57 21.60
N MET A 232 -8.72 4.52 20.91
CA MET A 232 -8.33 5.56 19.95
C MET A 232 -9.38 5.73 18.83
N ALA A 233 -9.95 4.64 18.31
CA ALA A 233 -11.01 4.70 17.33
C ALA A 233 -12.28 5.34 17.89
N LYS A 234 -12.67 5.05 19.14
CA LYS A 234 -13.79 5.71 19.83
C LYS A 234 -13.54 7.21 20.04
N ILE A 235 -12.30 7.57 20.41
CA ILE A 235 -11.91 8.99 20.51
C ILE A 235 -12.04 9.68 19.15
N ALA A 236 -11.54 9.06 18.07
CA ALA A 236 -11.65 9.60 16.72
C ALA A 236 -13.12 9.69 16.26
N GLU A 237 -13.96 8.72 16.61
CA GLU A 237 -15.40 8.77 16.36
C GLU A 237 -16.06 9.95 17.09
N PHE A 238 -15.78 10.12 18.38
CA PHE A 238 -16.28 11.26 19.13
C PHE A 238 -15.83 12.59 18.51
N VAL A 239 -14.54 12.73 18.20
CA VAL A 239 -13.99 13.95 17.55
C VAL A 239 -14.66 14.21 16.20
N SER A 240 -15.07 13.18 15.45
CA SER A 240 -15.78 13.37 14.19
C SER A 240 -17.15 14.04 14.33
N THR A 241 -17.70 14.05 15.53
CA THR A 241 -19.01 14.69 15.85
C THR A 241 -18.88 16.13 16.29
N LEU A 242 -17.66 16.58 16.65
CA LEU A 242 -17.38 17.97 17.03
C LEU A 242 -17.29 18.88 15.80
#